data_f0845db0a2463d31755f7364f581c208
#
_entry.id   f0845db0a2463d31755f7364f581c208
#
_cell.length_a   1.000
_cell.length_b   1.000
_cell.length_c   1.000
_cell.angle_alpha   90.00
_cell.angle_beta   90.00
_cell.angle_gamma   90.00
#
_symmetry.space_group_name_H-M   'P 1'
#
loop_
_entity.id
_entity.type
_entity.pdbx_description
1 polymer ?
#
loop_
_entity_poly.entity_id
_entity_poly.type
_entity_poly.pdbx_seq_one_letter_code
_entity_poly.pdbx_strand_id
1 'polypeptide(L)'
;NGVHNASLLTMSVQSTLVSEGRGLEIQSPVQWSCSQPQDIADIRFMSTISLAPLCEVEMIGGQANEAITIGTSASFSLISTLDIEVLDKGLPVEGATIIVDGQTVQTDALGSATAQTTARTVDAQGDVQEGTKTVTMQIGSFTEFFAWNVQQSTSHTFMASTVPSGTISSWLILEETWSPYRLEGDLTVASNTRMTVNDGVELRIA
;
A
#
# COMPACT_ATOMS: atom_id res chain seq x y z
N ASN A 1 -24.06 2.75 11.95
CA ASN A 1 -24.46 4.16 11.86
C ASN A 1 -23.26 5.01 12.23
N GLY A 2 -22.42 5.35 11.24
CA GLY A 2 -21.27 6.20 11.41
C GLY A 2 -21.68 7.63 11.80
N VAL A 3 -20.91 8.24 12.69
CA VAL A 3 -21.07 9.66 13.01
C VAL A 3 -20.51 10.45 11.83
N HIS A 4 -21.37 10.99 11.00
CA HIS A 4 -20.99 11.90 9.94
C HIS A 4 -20.93 13.32 10.50
N ASN A 5 -19.76 13.99 10.31
CA ASN A 5 -19.56 15.40 10.61
C ASN A 5 -19.92 15.84 12.05
N ALA A 6 -19.32 15.23 13.04
CA ALA A 6 -19.38 15.77 14.39
C ALA A 6 -18.22 16.74 14.61
N SER A 7 -18.51 18.01 14.76
CA SER A 7 -17.59 18.97 15.36
C SER A 7 -17.57 18.69 16.86
N LEU A 8 -16.63 17.87 17.32
CA LEU A 8 -16.44 17.56 18.73
C LEU A 8 -15.45 18.55 19.34
N LEU A 9 -15.87 19.32 20.33
CA LEU A 9 -15.02 20.26 21.06
C LEU A 9 -13.95 19.56 21.90
N THR A 10 -14.23 18.36 22.38
CA THR A 10 -13.27 17.46 23.04
C THR A 10 -13.80 16.04 22.96
N MET A 11 -12.97 15.10 22.56
CA MET A 11 -13.28 13.69 22.63
C MET A 11 -12.43 13.07 23.74
N SER A 12 -13.07 12.56 24.79
CA SER A 12 -12.40 11.70 25.77
C SER A 12 -12.78 10.27 25.45
N VAL A 13 -11.83 9.49 24.97
CA VAL A 13 -12.04 8.07 24.70
C VAL A 13 -11.58 7.29 25.91
N GLN A 14 -12.53 6.80 26.71
CA GLN A 14 -12.27 5.82 27.75
C GLN A 14 -12.63 4.44 27.23
N SER A 15 -11.62 3.65 26.96
CA SER A 15 -11.62 2.21 26.67
C SER A 15 -12.58 1.69 25.59
N THR A 16 -12.02 0.94 24.64
CA THR A 16 -12.68 0.07 23.64
C THR A 16 -13.59 0.79 22.65
N LEU A 17 -13.01 1.60 21.79
CA LEU A 17 -13.63 1.96 20.53
C LEU A 17 -12.95 1.17 19.41
N VAL A 18 -13.48 -0.01 19.09
CA VAL A 18 -13.29 -0.58 17.78
C VAL A 18 -14.22 0.21 16.86
N SER A 19 -13.71 1.27 16.27
CA SER A 19 -14.47 2.03 15.30
C SER A 19 -14.07 1.56 13.89
N GLU A 20 -14.82 0.65 13.31
CA GLU A 20 -14.83 0.40 11.87
C GLU A 20 -15.48 1.58 11.15
N GLY A 21 -14.94 2.78 11.36
CA GLY A 21 -15.47 3.99 10.74
C GLY A 21 -14.62 4.42 9.55
N ARG A 22 -14.74 3.76 8.41
CA ARG A 22 -14.12 4.24 7.16
C ARG A 22 -14.56 5.67 6.89
N GLY A 23 -13.57 6.56 6.79
CA GLY A 23 -13.77 7.95 6.44
C GLY A 23 -14.17 8.89 7.58
N LEU A 24 -13.94 8.53 8.85
CA LEU A 24 -14.14 9.46 9.95
C LEU A 24 -13.05 10.53 9.93
N GLU A 25 -13.47 11.80 9.91
CA GLU A 25 -12.59 12.95 10.04
C GLU A 25 -12.83 13.65 11.37
N ILE A 26 -11.76 13.90 12.13
CA ILE A 26 -11.79 14.58 13.45
C ILE A 26 -11.07 15.91 13.31
N GLN A 27 -11.81 17.01 13.37
CA GLN A 27 -11.32 18.38 13.17
C GLN A 27 -10.95 19.10 14.47
N SER A 28 -11.28 18.52 15.63
CA SER A 28 -11.00 19.10 16.95
C SER A 28 -9.84 18.38 17.63
N PRO A 29 -9.12 19.03 18.56
CA PRO A 29 -8.11 18.37 19.38
C PRO A 29 -8.67 17.15 20.11
N VAL A 30 -7.90 16.06 20.09
CA VAL A 30 -8.26 14.80 20.74
C VAL A 30 -7.38 14.57 21.94
N GLN A 31 -8.00 14.26 23.08
CA GLN A 31 -7.31 13.71 24.24
C GLN A 31 -7.66 12.23 24.37
N TRP A 32 -6.65 11.39 24.33
CA TRP A 32 -6.80 9.94 24.36
C TRP A 32 -6.29 9.38 25.68
N SER A 33 -7.15 8.66 26.40
CA SER A 33 -6.80 7.91 27.60
C SER A 33 -7.19 6.46 27.40
N CYS A 34 -6.26 5.56 27.52
CA CYS A 34 -6.52 4.14 27.41
C CYS A 34 -5.84 3.38 28.55
N SER A 35 -6.47 2.29 28.97
CA SER A 35 -5.92 1.36 29.97
C SER A 35 -5.37 0.08 29.34
N GLN A 36 -5.53 -0.05 28.04
CA GLN A 36 -5.04 -1.16 27.21
C GLN A 36 -4.62 -0.59 25.86
N PRO A 37 -3.70 -1.22 25.12
CA PRO A 37 -3.41 -0.88 23.74
C PRO A 37 -4.69 -0.77 22.89
N GLN A 38 -4.74 0.20 22.00
CA GLN A 38 -5.89 0.49 21.16
C GLN A 38 -5.52 0.40 19.70
N ASP A 39 -6.26 -0.40 18.94
CA ASP A 39 -6.19 -0.46 17.49
C ASP A 39 -7.35 0.33 16.91
N ILE A 40 -7.04 1.26 16.01
CA ILE A 40 -8.02 2.08 15.30
C ILE A 40 -7.75 2.02 13.81
N ALA A 41 -8.76 2.25 12.98
CA ALA A 41 -8.61 2.18 11.55
C ALA A 41 -9.29 3.35 10.83
N ASP A 42 -8.67 3.77 9.71
CA ASP A 42 -9.22 4.69 8.72
C ASP A 42 -9.74 6.02 9.28
N ILE A 43 -9.09 6.56 10.31
CA ILE A 43 -9.43 7.86 10.90
C ILE A 43 -8.47 8.93 10.36
N ARG A 44 -9.02 10.08 10.00
CA ARG A 44 -8.26 11.26 9.63
C ARG A 44 -8.31 12.30 10.73
N PHE A 45 -7.16 12.54 11.36
CA PHE A 45 -7.02 13.60 12.36
C PHE A 45 -6.54 14.89 11.68
N MET A 46 -7.35 15.93 11.77
CA MET A 46 -7.07 17.28 11.26
C MET A 46 -6.65 18.26 12.35
N SER A 47 -6.40 17.75 13.55
CA SER A 47 -6.02 18.54 14.71
C SER A 47 -5.11 17.74 15.64
N THR A 48 -4.58 18.38 16.67
CA THR A 48 -3.62 17.77 17.59
C THR A 48 -4.19 16.57 18.34
N ILE A 49 -3.34 15.58 18.57
CA ILE A 49 -3.64 14.41 19.39
C ILE A 49 -2.79 14.49 20.67
N SER A 50 -3.40 14.24 21.81
CA SER A 50 -2.71 14.13 23.09
C SER A 50 -3.00 12.78 23.72
N LEU A 51 -1.96 11.99 23.97
CA LEU A 51 -2.07 10.69 24.62
C LEU A 51 -1.73 10.80 26.10
N ALA A 52 -2.60 10.26 26.94
CA ALA A 52 -2.34 10.13 28.38
C ALA A 52 -1.15 9.17 28.64
N PRO A 53 -0.54 9.21 29.84
CA PRO A 53 0.51 8.27 30.21
C PRO A 53 0.07 6.81 30.03
N LEU A 54 1.00 5.95 29.60
CA LEU A 54 0.81 4.51 29.38
C LEU A 54 -0.21 4.14 28.27
N CYS A 55 -0.65 5.12 27.49
CA CYS A 55 -1.58 4.85 26.40
C CYS A 55 -0.82 4.49 25.13
N GLU A 56 -1.11 3.31 24.57
CA GLU A 56 -0.56 2.84 23.31
C GLU A 56 -1.67 2.85 22.26
N VAL A 57 -1.44 3.49 21.13
CA VAL A 57 -2.39 3.58 20.02
C VAL A 57 -1.70 3.17 18.73
N GLU A 58 -2.26 2.17 18.06
CA GLU A 58 -1.92 1.82 16.69
C GLU A 58 -3.06 2.20 15.76
N MET A 59 -2.76 2.96 14.72
CA MET A 59 -3.72 3.36 13.71
C MET A 59 -3.34 2.74 12.37
N ILE A 60 -4.24 1.93 11.81
CA ILE A 60 -4.07 1.30 10.51
C ILE A 60 -4.86 2.09 9.48
N GLY A 61 -4.17 2.60 8.45
CA GLY A 61 -4.79 3.51 7.48
C GLY A 61 -5.02 4.91 8.06
N GLY A 62 -5.77 5.74 7.37
CA GLY A 62 -6.08 7.09 7.80
C GLY A 62 -4.90 8.08 7.70
N GLN A 63 -4.97 9.17 8.45
CA GLN A 63 -3.96 10.24 8.44
C GLN A 63 -3.86 10.91 9.83
N ALA A 64 -2.62 11.18 10.28
CA ALA A 64 -2.33 11.93 11.49
C ALA A 64 -1.11 12.84 11.25
N ASN A 65 -1.32 13.92 10.47
CA ASN A 65 -0.25 14.82 10.05
C ASN A 65 0.03 15.94 11.06
N GLU A 66 -0.88 16.17 11.98
CA GLU A 66 -0.77 17.19 13.00
C GLU A 66 0.11 16.77 14.18
N ALA A 67 0.40 17.70 15.07
CA ALA A 67 1.24 17.44 16.24
C ALA A 67 0.61 16.40 17.18
N ILE A 68 1.42 15.42 17.58
CA ILE A 68 1.05 14.41 18.57
C ILE A 68 1.86 14.63 19.82
N THR A 69 1.19 14.84 20.96
CA THR A 69 1.81 14.96 22.27
C THR A 69 1.56 13.69 23.04
N ILE A 70 2.60 13.11 23.61
CA ILE A 70 2.50 11.86 24.36
C ILE A 70 2.83 12.05 25.84
N GLY A 71 2.08 11.36 26.70
CA GLY A 71 2.41 11.22 28.13
C GLY A 71 3.56 10.24 28.35
N THR A 72 3.98 10.12 29.60
CA THR A 72 5.06 9.20 29.99
C THR A 72 4.73 7.76 29.58
N SER A 73 5.65 7.11 28.88
CA SER A 73 5.49 5.73 28.39
C SER A 73 4.25 5.50 27.51
N ALA A 74 3.76 6.54 26.86
CA ALA A 74 2.75 6.42 25.80
C ALA A 74 3.43 6.27 24.44
N SER A 75 2.72 5.70 23.47
CA SER A 75 3.18 5.61 22.09
C SER A 75 2.01 5.71 21.10
N PHE A 76 2.32 6.23 19.93
CA PHE A 76 1.41 6.27 18.79
C PHE A 76 2.15 5.73 17.55
N SER A 77 1.51 4.81 16.84
CA SER A 77 2.00 4.31 15.57
C SER A 77 0.95 4.47 14.48
N LEU A 78 1.35 5.01 13.34
CA LEU A 78 0.54 5.04 12.13
C LEU A 78 1.09 3.99 11.16
N ILE A 79 0.24 3.03 10.82
CA ILE A 79 0.52 1.99 9.83
C ILE A 79 -0.20 2.37 8.54
N SER A 80 0.54 2.54 7.46
CA SER A 80 -0.03 2.73 6.14
C SER A 80 -0.20 1.40 5.41
N THR A 81 -1.24 1.34 4.58
CA THR A 81 -1.57 0.18 3.76
C THR A 81 -1.39 0.49 2.28
N LEU A 82 -0.90 -0.49 1.54
CA LEU A 82 -0.82 -0.47 0.08
C LEU A 82 -1.58 -1.68 -0.46
N ASP A 83 -2.70 -1.40 -1.13
CA ASP A 83 -3.43 -2.43 -1.86
C ASP A 83 -2.81 -2.59 -3.24
N ILE A 84 -2.43 -3.83 -3.55
CA ILE A 84 -1.69 -4.17 -4.76
C ILE A 84 -2.52 -5.11 -5.60
N GLU A 85 -2.53 -4.84 -6.90
CA GLU A 85 -3.07 -5.74 -7.91
C GLU A 85 -1.97 -6.07 -8.92
N VAL A 86 -1.84 -7.33 -9.31
CA VAL A 86 -0.89 -7.77 -10.34
C VAL A 86 -1.64 -8.43 -11.47
N LEU A 87 -1.46 -7.92 -12.69
CA LEU A 87 -2.20 -8.36 -13.88
C LEU A 87 -1.25 -8.75 -15.02
N ASP A 88 -1.57 -9.87 -15.68
CA ASP A 88 -1.02 -10.24 -17.00
C ASP A 88 -2.11 -10.05 -18.06
N LYS A 89 -2.01 -9.01 -18.88
CA LYS A 89 -3.00 -8.62 -19.91
C LYS A 89 -4.44 -8.57 -19.37
N GLY A 90 -4.59 -7.97 -18.18
CA GLY A 90 -5.88 -7.83 -17.52
C GLY A 90 -6.37 -9.08 -16.78
N LEU A 91 -5.59 -10.16 -16.77
CA LEU A 91 -5.89 -11.36 -15.98
C LEU A 91 -5.10 -11.32 -14.65
N PRO A 92 -5.73 -11.70 -13.53
CA PRO A 92 -5.05 -11.71 -12.24
C PRO A 92 -3.87 -12.70 -12.22
N VAL A 93 -2.78 -12.31 -11.55
CA VAL A 93 -1.59 -13.15 -11.36
C VAL A 93 -1.52 -13.57 -9.90
N GLU A 94 -1.75 -14.86 -9.65
CA GLU A 94 -1.57 -15.47 -8.32
C GLU A 94 -0.09 -15.75 -8.04
N GLY A 95 0.33 -15.58 -6.77
CA GLY A 95 1.66 -15.94 -6.30
C GLY A 95 2.76 -14.95 -6.70
N ALA A 96 2.44 -13.78 -7.24
CA ALA A 96 3.42 -12.72 -7.39
C ALA A 96 3.93 -12.28 -6.01
N THR A 97 5.24 -12.17 -5.85
CA THR A 97 5.87 -11.82 -4.58
C THR A 97 6.03 -10.31 -4.49
N ILE A 98 5.49 -9.71 -3.45
CA ILE A 98 5.60 -8.29 -3.14
C ILE A 98 6.50 -8.12 -1.93
N ILE A 99 7.52 -7.27 -2.05
CA ILE A 99 8.46 -6.98 -0.98
C ILE A 99 8.43 -5.49 -0.67
N VAL A 100 8.18 -5.16 0.58
CA VAL A 100 8.26 -3.79 1.08
C VAL A 100 8.85 -3.80 2.49
N ASP A 101 9.84 -2.96 2.72
CA ASP A 101 10.49 -2.78 4.04
C ASP A 101 10.97 -4.12 4.67
N GLY A 102 11.44 -5.05 3.83
CA GLY A 102 11.88 -6.39 4.23
C GLY A 102 10.76 -7.40 4.51
N GLN A 103 9.51 -6.97 4.46
CA GLN A 103 8.36 -7.87 4.54
C GLN A 103 7.98 -8.40 3.16
N THR A 104 7.47 -9.61 3.13
CA THR A 104 7.07 -10.28 1.90
C THR A 104 5.62 -10.75 2.01
N VAL A 105 4.81 -10.38 1.01
CA VAL A 105 3.45 -10.89 0.82
C VAL A 105 3.30 -11.44 -0.59
N GLN A 106 2.32 -12.32 -0.82
CA GLN A 106 2.03 -12.87 -2.14
C GLN A 106 0.62 -12.50 -2.56
N THR A 107 0.43 -12.33 -3.88
CA THR A 107 -0.90 -12.13 -4.44
C THR A 107 -1.73 -13.40 -4.36
N ASP A 108 -3.00 -13.22 -4.08
CA ASP A 108 -4.01 -14.28 -4.05
C ASP A 108 -4.50 -14.67 -5.47
N ALA A 109 -5.50 -15.54 -5.55
CA ALA A 109 -6.11 -15.97 -6.81
C ALA A 109 -6.81 -14.84 -7.60
N LEU A 110 -7.05 -13.70 -6.96
CA LEU A 110 -7.57 -12.49 -7.61
C LEU A 110 -6.44 -11.53 -8.03
N GLY A 111 -5.18 -11.95 -7.91
CA GLY A 111 -4.03 -11.12 -8.19
C GLY A 111 -3.79 -10.01 -7.16
N SER A 112 -4.43 -10.09 -6.00
CA SER A 112 -4.45 -9.04 -4.99
C SER A 112 -3.57 -9.36 -3.79
N ALA A 113 -2.91 -8.34 -3.24
CA ALA A 113 -2.19 -8.41 -1.98
C ALA A 113 -2.30 -7.07 -1.25
N THR A 114 -2.21 -7.10 0.08
CA THR A 114 -2.10 -5.88 0.89
C THR A 114 -0.78 -5.91 1.65
N ALA A 115 0.03 -4.88 1.46
CA ALA A 115 1.25 -4.65 2.22
C ALA A 115 1.03 -3.54 3.26
N GLN A 116 1.75 -3.63 4.38
CA GLN A 116 1.69 -2.65 5.47
C GLN A 116 3.08 -2.22 5.87
N THR A 117 3.24 -0.96 6.27
CA THR A 117 4.49 -0.46 6.86
C THR A 117 4.20 0.70 7.81
N THR A 118 5.07 0.91 8.77
CA THR A 118 4.97 2.05 9.67
C THR A 118 5.25 3.35 8.90
N ALA A 119 4.33 4.30 8.99
CA ALA A 119 4.45 5.63 8.40
C ALA A 119 4.93 6.67 9.39
N ARG A 120 4.53 6.54 10.66
CA ARG A 120 4.91 7.45 11.73
C ARG A 120 4.92 6.74 13.08
N THR A 121 5.91 7.05 13.90
CA THR A 121 5.96 6.63 15.29
C THR A 121 6.22 7.84 16.16
N VAL A 122 5.44 7.99 17.25
CA VAL A 122 5.66 9.00 18.28
C VAL A 122 5.76 8.31 19.62
N ASP A 123 6.93 8.38 20.23
CA ASP A 123 7.24 7.73 21.52
C ASP A 123 8.23 8.57 22.33
N ALA A 124 8.75 8.02 23.42
CA ALA A 124 9.72 8.70 24.28
C ALA A 124 11.04 9.06 23.58
N GLN A 125 11.35 8.44 22.45
CA GLN A 125 12.52 8.70 21.60
C GLN A 125 12.28 9.85 20.62
N GLY A 126 11.03 10.21 20.37
CA GLY A 126 10.65 11.32 19.52
C GLY A 126 9.51 11.03 18.55
N ASP A 127 9.36 11.92 17.58
CA ASP A 127 8.40 11.83 16.47
C ASP A 127 9.19 11.52 15.19
N VAL A 128 9.03 10.30 14.71
CA VAL A 128 9.69 9.80 13.50
C VAL A 128 8.64 9.61 12.41
N GLN A 129 8.83 10.28 11.29
CA GLN A 129 8.01 10.11 10.09
C GLN A 129 8.84 9.43 9.01
N GLU A 130 8.31 8.32 8.51
CA GLU A 130 8.94 7.58 7.42
C GLU A 130 8.65 8.26 6.08
N GLY A 131 9.59 8.13 5.16
CA GLY A 131 9.47 8.71 3.81
C GLY A 131 8.94 7.71 2.79
N THR A 132 9.50 7.80 1.58
CA THR A 132 9.17 6.90 0.48
C THR A 132 9.87 5.57 0.66
N LYS A 133 9.13 4.47 0.51
CA LYS A 133 9.66 3.10 0.47
C LYS A 133 9.63 2.56 -0.96
N THR A 134 10.56 1.70 -1.30
CA THR A 134 10.53 0.96 -2.55
C THR A 134 9.71 -0.31 -2.35
N VAL A 135 8.69 -0.47 -3.16
CA VAL A 135 7.93 -1.71 -3.28
C VAL A 135 8.48 -2.47 -4.48
N THR A 136 8.80 -3.72 -4.29
CA THR A 136 9.30 -4.60 -5.33
C THR A 136 8.29 -5.69 -5.61
N MET A 137 7.89 -5.86 -6.86
CA MET A 137 7.09 -6.99 -7.32
C MET A 137 7.98 -7.95 -8.10
N GLN A 138 7.86 -9.25 -7.82
CA GLN A 138 8.63 -10.32 -8.47
C GLN A 138 7.72 -11.45 -8.96
N ILE A 139 7.94 -11.87 -10.21
CA ILE A 139 7.31 -13.05 -10.81
C ILE A 139 8.40 -13.81 -11.58
N GLY A 140 8.82 -14.97 -11.06
CA GLY A 140 9.98 -15.68 -11.62
C GLY A 140 11.23 -14.80 -11.56
N SER A 141 11.87 -14.54 -12.70
CA SER A 141 13.02 -13.63 -12.83
C SER A 141 12.65 -12.17 -13.07
N PHE A 142 11.38 -11.89 -13.36
CA PHE A 142 10.91 -10.53 -13.62
C PHE A 142 10.76 -9.75 -12.33
N THR A 143 11.26 -8.50 -12.32
CA THR A 143 11.19 -7.60 -11.18
C THR A 143 10.73 -6.21 -11.63
N GLU A 144 9.78 -5.66 -10.91
CA GLU A 144 9.22 -4.32 -11.11
C GLU A 144 9.30 -3.54 -9.81
N PHE A 145 9.38 -2.22 -9.91
CA PHE A 145 9.52 -1.34 -8.74
C PHE A 145 8.48 -0.22 -8.76
N PHE A 146 7.98 0.09 -7.57
CA PHE A 146 7.09 1.21 -7.33
C PHE A 146 7.58 2.00 -6.11
N ALA A 147 7.61 3.33 -6.19
CA ALA A 147 7.94 4.21 -5.08
C ALA A 147 6.67 4.60 -4.31
N TRP A 148 6.49 4.06 -3.12
CA TRP A 148 5.34 4.32 -2.27
C TRP A 148 5.65 5.40 -1.23
N ASN A 149 4.94 6.53 -1.27
CA ASN A 149 4.93 7.49 -0.18
C ASN A 149 4.07 6.95 0.97
N VAL A 150 4.72 6.45 2.01
CA VAL A 150 4.04 5.78 3.12
C VAL A 150 3.21 6.70 4.02
N GLN A 151 3.27 8.03 3.83
CA GLN A 151 2.39 8.95 4.55
C GLN A 151 0.91 8.83 4.15
N GLN A 152 0.61 8.02 3.13
CA GLN A 152 -0.74 7.79 2.64
C GLN A 152 -0.94 6.33 2.27
N SER A 153 -2.03 5.74 2.75
CA SER A 153 -2.53 4.48 2.21
C SER A 153 -3.00 4.70 0.79
N THR A 154 -2.66 3.78 -0.11
CA THR A 154 -2.94 3.90 -1.54
C THR A 154 -3.11 2.53 -2.19
N SER A 155 -3.43 2.52 -3.47
CA SER A 155 -3.43 1.31 -4.29
C SER A 155 -2.46 1.44 -5.46
N HIS A 156 -1.94 0.32 -5.94
CA HIS A 156 -1.07 0.26 -7.11
C HIS A 156 -1.31 -1.02 -7.90
N THR A 157 -1.38 -0.89 -9.24
CA THR A 157 -1.50 -2.02 -10.15
C THR A 157 -0.18 -2.23 -10.89
N PHE A 158 0.41 -3.41 -10.74
CA PHE A 158 1.55 -3.84 -11.54
C PHE A 158 1.07 -4.57 -12.79
N MET A 159 1.56 -4.12 -13.93
CA MET A 159 1.35 -4.82 -15.20
C MET A 159 2.55 -5.73 -15.46
N ALA A 160 2.28 -7.03 -15.57
CA ALA A 160 3.32 -8.05 -15.76
C ALA A 160 3.05 -8.89 -17.01
N SER A 161 2.66 -8.21 -18.10
CA SER A 161 2.25 -8.85 -19.35
C SER A 161 3.35 -9.71 -19.95
N THR A 162 3.05 -10.96 -20.24
CA THR A 162 4.03 -11.93 -20.75
C THR A 162 4.05 -11.97 -22.27
N VAL A 163 5.25 -11.92 -22.85
CA VAL A 163 5.51 -12.32 -24.23
C VAL A 163 5.91 -13.80 -24.21
N PRO A 164 5.24 -14.68 -24.96
CA PRO A 164 5.62 -16.08 -25.01
C PRO A 164 7.07 -16.24 -25.48
N SER A 165 7.86 -17.05 -24.80
CA SER A 165 9.18 -17.47 -25.28
C SER A 165 9.05 -18.55 -26.37
N GLY A 166 10.11 -18.72 -27.17
CA GLY A 166 10.18 -19.70 -28.23
C GLY A 166 9.76 -19.15 -29.62
N THR A 167 9.19 -19.99 -30.47
CA THR A 167 8.86 -19.59 -31.83
C THR A 167 7.43 -19.09 -31.97
N ILE A 168 7.27 -17.82 -32.34
CA ILE A 168 5.97 -17.25 -32.71
C ILE A 168 5.62 -17.75 -34.14
N SER A 169 4.53 -18.48 -34.27
CA SER A 169 4.01 -19.00 -35.54
C SER A 169 2.70 -18.32 -35.98
N SER A 170 2.18 -17.38 -35.18
CA SER A 170 1.02 -16.54 -35.48
C SER A 170 1.38 -15.06 -35.30
N TRP A 171 0.58 -14.17 -35.83
CA TRP A 171 0.79 -12.74 -35.65
C TRP A 171 0.65 -12.37 -34.18
N LEU A 172 1.62 -11.59 -33.68
CA LEU A 172 1.64 -11.07 -32.33
C LEU A 172 1.68 -9.54 -32.38
N ILE A 173 0.77 -8.92 -31.66
CA ILE A 173 0.75 -7.45 -31.48
C ILE A 173 0.94 -7.17 -30.00
N LEU A 174 1.93 -6.34 -29.66
CA LEU A 174 2.12 -5.81 -28.32
C LEU A 174 1.50 -4.41 -28.29
N GLU A 175 0.55 -4.22 -27.39
CA GLU A 175 -0.23 -2.99 -27.25
C GLU A 175 0.24 -2.19 -26.03
N GLU A 176 0.25 -0.87 -26.12
CA GLU A 176 0.63 0.03 -25.02
C GLU A 176 -0.20 -0.22 -23.73
N THR A 177 -1.48 -0.54 -23.89
CA THR A 177 -2.41 -0.81 -22.78
C THR A 177 -1.93 -1.89 -21.82
N TRP A 178 -1.12 -2.84 -22.31
CA TRP A 178 -0.60 -3.95 -21.51
C TRP A 178 0.90 -3.85 -21.21
N SER A 179 1.49 -2.69 -21.49
CA SER A 179 2.89 -2.38 -21.19
C SER A 179 3.09 -2.18 -19.66
N PRO A 180 4.24 -2.58 -19.11
CA PRO A 180 5.39 -3.23 -19.73
C PRO A 180 5.18 -4.73 -20.01
N TYR A 181 5.81 -5.22 -21.06
CA TYR A 181 5.86 -6.65 -21.36
C TYR A 181 7.16 -7.26 -20.87
N ARG A 182 7.07 -8.48 -20.33
CA ARG A 182 8.24 -9.28 -19.94
C ARG A 182 8.50 -10.41 -20.97
N LEU A 183 9.74 -10.57 -21.35
CA LEU A 183 10.21 -11.66 -22.17
C LEU A 183 11.10 -12.58 -21.32
N GLU A 184 10.66 -13.81 -21.09
CA GLU A 184 11.32 -14.76 -20.18
C GLU A 184 12.28 -15.73 -20.89
N GLY A 185 12.66 -15.46 -22.13
CA GLY A 185 13.58 -16.31 -22.88
C GLY A 185 13.68 -15.89 -24.34
N ASP A 186 14.35 -16.71 -25.14
CA ASP A 186 14.54 -16.44 -26.55
C ASP A 186 13.21 -16.38 -27.31
N LEU A 187 13.10 -15.40 -28.19
CA LEU A 187 11.95 -15.20 -29.05
C LEU A 187 12.37 -15.30 -30.53
N THR A 188 11.77 -16.23 -31.25
CA THR A 188 12.00 -16.40 -32.69
C THR A 188 10.68 -16.14 -33.43
N VAL A 189 10.72 -15.29 -34.44
CA VAL A 189 9.57 -15.04 -35.33
C VAL A 189 9.70 -15.95 -36.54
N ALA A 190 8.75 -16.88 -36.71
CA ALA A 190 8.76 -17.80 -37.84
C ALA A 190 8.62 -17.08 -39.20
N SER A 191 9.08 -17.68 -40.27
CA SER A 191 8.86 -17.16 -41.62
C SER A 191 7.36 -17.01 -41.91
N ASN A 192 6.98 -15.91 -42.58
CA ASN A 192 5.59 -15.51 -42.86
C ASN A 192 4.75 -15.14 -41.63
N THR A 193 5.40 -14.90 -40.49
CA THR A 193 4.78 -14.41 -39.27
C THR A 193 5.25 -12.99 -39.00
N ARG A 194 4.46 -12.22 -38.25
CA ARG A 194 4.80 -10.83 -37.88
C ARG A 194 4.61 -10.61 -36.41
N MET A 195 5.61 -9.95 -35.81
CA MET A 195 5.48 -9.30 -34.51
C MET A 195 5.40 -7.79 -34.75
N THR A 196 4.41 -7.15 -34.14
CA THR A 196 4.26 -5.70 -34.14
C THR A 196 4.37 -5.20 -32.69
N VAL A 197 5.21 -4.21 -32.48
CA VAL A 197 5.33 -3.50 -31.22
C VAL A 197 4.78 -2.11 -31.46
N ASN A 198 3.68 -1.76 -30.81
CA ASN A 198 3.06 -0.44 -30.97
C ASN A 198 3.89 0.62 -30.22
N ASP A 199 3.67 1.88 -30.57
CA ASP A 199 4.29 3.00 -29.88
C ASP A 199 3.92 2.99 -28.38
N GLY A 200 4.86 3.39 -27.51
CA GLY A 200 4.66 3.41 -26.06
C GLY A 200 4.87 2.07 -25.35
N VAL A 201 5.04 0.96 -26.09
CA VAL A 201 5.32 -0.36 -25.51
C VAL A 201 6.74 -0.43 -24.97
N GLU A 202 6.87 -0.78 -23.70
CA GLU A 202 8.12 -1.15 -23.07
C GLU A 202 8.26 -2.68 -23.04
N LEU A 203 9.38 -3.19 -23.54
CA LEU A 203 9.74 -4.61 -23.49
C LEU A 203 10.92 -4.81 -22.54
N ARG A 204 10.73 -5.60 -21.51
CA ARG A 204 11.76 -5.96 -20.52
C ARG A 204 12.19 -7.41 -20.72
N ILE A 205 13.49 -7.60 -20.79
CA ILE A 205 14.12 -8.92 -20.98
C ILE A 205 14.64 -9.36 -19.60
N ALA A 206 14.22 -10.54 -19.16
CA ALA A 206 14.62 -11.15 -17.90
C ALA A 206 15.97 -11.87 -18.01
#